data_aeae6a660c9e43af9482b3c54b1edb84
#
_entry.id   aeae6a660c9e43af9482b3c54b1edb84
#
_cell.length_a   1.000
_cell.length_b   1.000
_cell.length_c   1.000
_cell.angle_alpha   90.00
_cell.angle_beta   90.00
_cell.angle_gamma   90.00
#
_symmetry.space_group_name_H-M   'P 1'
#
loop_
_entity.id
_entity.type
_entity.pdbx_description
1 polymer ?
#
loop_
_entity_poly.entity_id
_entity_poly.type
_entity_poly.pdbx_seq_one_letter_code
_entity_poly.pdbx_strand_id
1 'polypeptide(L)'
;MDTPTMLIVIVISTLVLIAGLVIAFKSQVRRGLDRRVEATITQIQVEAGAVSSWWIVTAQWSDPETGRMLTFRSRRINFPPHHHIGEHIVVNFDANEPKRHRMEL
;
A
#
# COMPACT_ATOMS: atom_id res chain seq x y z
N MET A 1 -15.44 4.65 46.99
CA MET A 1 -14.17 4.66 46.28
C MET A 1 -13.35 5.84 46.75
N ASP A 2 -12.15 5.61 47.23
CA ASP A 2 -11.32 6.68 47.72
C ASP A 2 -10.82 7.59 46.60
N THR A 3 -10.74 8.87 46.89
CA THR A 3 -10.27 9.88 45.93
C THR A 3 -8.90 9.53 45.32
N PRO A 4 -7.90 9.00 46.04
CA PRO A 4 -6.62 8.58 45.49
C PRO A 4 -6.74 7.45 44.47
N THR A 5 -7.65 6.49 44.69
CA THR A 5 -7.87 5.36 43.79
C THR A 5 -8.49 5.84 42.45
N MET A 6 -9.44 6.78 42.51
CA MET A 6 -10.01 7.37 41.32
C MET A 6 -8.97 8.14 40.47
N LEU A 7 -8.09 8.89 41.12
CA LEU A 7 -7.01 9.61 40.46
C LEU A 7 -6.03 8.67 39.75
N ILE A 8 -5.67 7.55 40.37
CA ILE A 8 -4.80 6.55 39.77
C ILE A 8 -5.43 5.94 38.51
N VAL A 9 -6.72 5.58 38.56
CA VAL A 9 -7.46 5.02 37.42
C VAL A 9 -7.52 6.01 36.26
N ILE A 10 -7.78 7.28 36.52
CA ILE A 10 -7.83 8.34 35.50
C ILE A 10 -6.46 8.52 34.85
N VAL A 11 -5.39 8.54 35.64
CA VAL A 11 -4.01 8.69 35.12
C VAL A 11 -3.63 7.53 34.23
N ILE A 12 -3.91 6.28 34.62
CA ILE A 12 -3.64 5.09 33.82
C ILE A 12 -4.41 5.11 32.51
N SER A 13 -5.72 5.45 32.54
CA SER A 13 -6.54 5.55 31.34
C SER A 13 -6.03 6.62 30.37
N THR A 14 -5.59 7.76 30.87
CA THR A 14 -5.02 8.83 30.05
C THR A 14 -3.70 8.40 29.40
N LEU A 15 -2.83 7.71 30.12
CA LEU A 15 -1.56 7.19 29.58
C LEU A 15 -1.80 6.20 28.44
N VAL A 16 -2.77 5.30 28.58
CA VAL A 16 -3.12 4.32 27.53
C VAL A 16 -3.61 5.03 26.27
N LEU A 17 -4.47 6.05 26.42
CA LEU A 17 -4.95 6.84 25.28
C LEU A 17 -3.82 7.57 24.57
N ILE A 18 -2.91 8.19 25.30
CA ILE A 18 -1.75 8.89 24.71
C ILE A 18 -0.84 7.89 23.96
N ALA A 19 -0.58 6.72 24.53
CA ALA A 19 0.21 5.69 23.86
C ALA A 19 -0.45 5.22 22.56
N GLY A 20 -1.76 5.01 22.55
CA GLY A 20 -2.53 4.67 21.35
C GLY A 20 -2.44 5.74 20.26
N LEU A 21 -2.57 7.01 20.63
CA LEU A 21 -2.43 8.13 19.71
C LEU A 21 -1.03 8.25 19.12
N VAL A 22 0.01 8.04 19.92
CA VAL A 22 1.40 8.06 19.44
C VAL A 22 1.66 6.95 18.44
N ILE A 23 1.16 5.74 18.66
CA ILE A 23 1.29 4.61 17.72
C ILE A 23 0.56 4.93 16.42
N ALA A 24 -0.67 5.42 16.47
CA ALA A 24 -1.43 5.82 15.28
C ALA A 24 -0.75 6.94 14.51
N PHE A 25 -0.21 7.94 15.20
CA PHE A 25 0.53 9.03 14.59
C PHE A 25 1.81 8.55 13.89
N LYS A 26 2.58 7.67 14.51
CA LYS A 26 3.78 7.08 13.88
C LYS A 26 3.44 6.30 12.62
N SER A 27 2.31 5.59 12.59
CA SER A 27 1.85 4.89 11.39
C SER A 27 1.52 5.85 10.25
N GLN A 28 0.95 7.02 10.55
CA GLN A 28 0.60 8.03 9.54
C GLN A 28 1.82 8.81 9.03
N VAL A 29 2.85 8.97 9.84
CA VAL A 29 4.06 9.72 9.48
C VAL A 29 5.00 8.92 8.58
N ARG A 30 4.87 7.60 8.54
CA ARG A 30 5.63 6.78 7.59
C ARG A 30 5.23 7.17 6.17
N ARG A 31 6.07 7.99 5.56
CA ARG A 31 5.93 8.39 4.15
C ARG A 31 6.77 7.49 3.27
N GLY A 32 6.24 7.18 2.08
CA GLY A 32 6.92 6.38 1.09
C GLY A 32 6.27 5.03 0.88
N LEU A 33 6.96 4.15 0.17
CA LEU A 33 6.44 2.85 -0.25
C LEU A 33 6.64 1.84 0.89
N ASP A 34 5.78 1.88 1.89
CA ASP A 34 5.91 1.14 3.15
C ASP A 34 5.27 -0.25 3.13
N ARG A 35 4.45 -0.57 2.13
CA ARG A 35 3.85 -1.90 1.97
C ARG A 35 4.37 -2.59 0.73
N ARG A 36 4.68 -3.87 0.91
CA ARG A 36 5.12 -4.76 -0.16
C ARG A 36 4.16 -5.94 -0.24
N VAL A 37 3.56 -6.15 -1.40
CA VAL A 37 2.60 -7.23 -1.63
C VAL A 37 2.89 -7.92 -2.96
N GLU A 38 2.39 -9.16 -3.09
CA GLU A 38 2.37 -9.88 -4.36
C GLU A 38 1.03 -9.65 -5.03
N ALA A 39 1.02 -8.87 -6.10
CA ALA A 39 -0.15 -8.63 -6.92
C ALA A 39 -0.17 -9.58 -8.12
N THR A 40 -1.34 -9.82 -8.68
CA THR A 40 -1.51 -10.66 -9.86
C THR A 40 -1.67 -9.77 -11.10
N ILE A 41 -0.88 -10.02 -12.12
CA ILE A 41 -0.98 -9.30 -13.39
C ILE A 41 -2.27 -9.69 -14.09
N THR A 42 -3.14 -8.71 -14.34
CA THR A 42 -4.44 -8.90 -14.99
C THR A 42 -4.48 -8.40 -16.41
N GLN A 43 -3.61 -7.45 -16.78
CA GLN A 43 -3.60 -6.85 -18.10
C GLN A 43 -2.20 -6.35 -18.46
N ILE A 44 -1.83 -6.55 -19.72
CA ILE A 44 -0.63 -5.96 -20.31
C ILE A 44 -1.10 -5.24 -21.56
N GLN A 45 -0.99 -3.90 -21.57
CA GLN A 45 -1.37 -3.06 -22.71
C GLN A 45 -0.15 -2.65 -23.49
N VAL A 46 -0.30 -2.61 -24.80
CA VAL A 46 0.70 -2.04 -25.71
C VAL A 46 0.14 -0.75 -26.29
N GLU A 47 0.86 0.34 -26.14
CA GLU A 47 0.54 1.61 -26.76
C GLU A 47 1.56 1.90 -27.86
N ALA A 48 1.09 2.04 -29.10
CA ALA A 48 1.94 2.36 -30.24
C ALA A 48 2.03 3.88 -30.42
N GLY A 49 3.25 4.39 -30.34
CA GLY A 49 3.56 5.77 -30.71
C GLY A 49 4.03 5.88 -32.16
N ALA A 50 4.25 7.12 -32.63
CA ALA A 50 4.72 7.39 -34.00
C ALA A 50 6.15 6.85 -34.21
N VAL A 51 6.97 6.77 -33.19
CA VAL A 51 8.40 6.41 -33.26
C VAL A 51 8.71 5.16 -32.45
N SER A 52 7.97 4.90 -31.37
CA SER A 52 8.21 3.78 -30.47
C SER A 52 6.92 3.27 -29.85
N SER A 53 6.96 2.04 -29.36
CA SER A 53 5.88 1.43 -28.59
C SER A 53 6.29 1.33 -27.13
N TRP A 54 5.30 1.37 -26.25
CA TRP A 54 5.52 1.13 -24.82
C TRP A 54 4.44 0.24 -24.25
N TRP A 55 4.75 -0.36 -23.12
CA TRP A 55 3.86 -1.30 -22.43
C TRP A 55 3.46 -0.76 -21.07
N ILE A 56 2.24 -1.07 -20.67
CA ILE A 56 1.70 -0.76 -19.35
C ILE A 56 1.18 -2.06 -18.76
N VAL A 57 1.71 -2.41 -17.58
CA VAL A 57 1.29 -3.59 -16.83
C VAL A 57 0.30 -3.18 -15.76
N THR A 58 -0.82 -3.87 -15.67
CA THR A 58 -1.83 -3.69 -14.63
C THR A 58 -1.87 -4.94 -13.76
N ALA A 59 -1.80 -4.75 -12.45
CA ALA A 59 -1.87 -5.81 -11.47
C ALA A 59 -2.92 -5.49 -10.41
N GLN A 60 -3.52 -6.51 -9.84
CA GLN A 60 -4.54 -6.39 -8.80
C GLN A 60 -4.12 -7.19 -7.56
N TRP A 61 -4.44 -6.63 -6.41
CA TRP A 61 -4.23 -7.26 -5.12
C TRP A 61 -5.47 -7.08 -4.25
N SER A 62 -5.95 -8.18 -3.67
CA SER A 62 -7.07 -8.15 -2.74
C SER A 62 -6.53 -8.10 -1.32
N ASP A 63 -6.89 -7.06 -0.58
CA ASP A 63 -6.50 -6.93 0.83
C ASP A 63 -7.31 -7.91 1.69
N PRO A 64 -6.67 -8.89 2.34
CA PRO A 64 -7.38 -9.86 3.16
C PRO A 64 -7.99 -9.26 4.43
N GLU A 65 -7.49 -8.12 4.90
CA GLU A 65 -7.99 -7.47 6.11
C GLU A 65 -9.25 -6.65 5.84
N THR A 66 -9.31 -5.95 4.73
CA THR A 66 -10.41 -5.05 4.39
C THR A 66 -11.34 -5.58 3.32
N GLY A 67 -10.91 -6.60 2.58
CA GLY A 67 -11.63 -7.12 1.41
C GLY A 67 -11.59 -6.21 0.19
N ARG A 68 -10.82 -5.11 0.24
CA ARG A 68 -10.74 -4.16 -0.88
C ARG A 68 -9.80 -4.68 -1.94
N MET A 69 -10.17 -4.48 -3.20
CA MET A 69 -9.32 -4.73 -4.35
C MET A 69 -8.55 -3.47 -4.71
N LEU A 70 -7.23 -3.56 -4.72
CA LEU A 70 -6.37 -2.48 -5.18
C LEU A 70 -5.85 -2.81 -6.58
N THR A 71 -5.90 -1.85 -7.48
CA THR A 71 -5.41 -1.96 -8.85
C THR A 71 -4.19 -1.06 -9.00
N PHE A 72 -3.10 -1.64 -9.49
CA PHE A 72 -1.85 -0.93 -9.72
C PHE A 72 -1.53 -0.92 -11.21
N ARG A 73 -1.14 0.22 -11.73
CA ARG A 73 -0.66 0.35 -13.12
C ARG A 73 0.81 0.75 -13.10
N SER A 74 1.59 0.12 -13.96
CA SER A 74 3.00 0.46 -14.12
C SER A 74 3.16 1.82 -14.83
N ARG A 75 4.35 2.39 -14.74
CA ARG A 75 4.78 3.43 -15.65
C ARG A 75 4.89 2.86 -17.07
N ARG A 76 5.03 3.72 -18.06
CA ARG A 76 5.30 3.30 -19.43
C ARG A 76 6.68 2.64 -19.51
N ILE A 77 6.70 1.44 -20.07
CA ILE A 77 7.92 0.63 -20.22
C ILE A 77 8.23 0.58 -21.72
N ASN A 78 9.45 0.90 -22.10
CA ASN A 78 9.87 0.95 -23.50
C ASN A 78 10.45 -0.36 -24.03
N PHE A 79 10.34 -1.45 -23.26
CA PHE A 79 10.71 -2.80 -23.65
C PHE A 79 9.60 -3.78 -23.25
N PRO A 80 9.47 -4.94 -23.93
CA PRO A 80 8.46 -5.92 -23.58
C PRO A 80 8.66 -6.44 -22.15
N PRO A 81 7.60 -6.50 -21.31
CA PRO A 81 7.74 -7.07 -19.98
C PRO A 81 8.02 -8.58 -20.07
N HIS A 82 8.86 -9.07 -19.16
CA HIS A 82 9.17 -10.50 -19.04
C HIS A 82 8.09 -11.31 -18.33
N HIS A 83 7.05 -10.64 -17.84
CA HIS A 83 5.96 -11.25 -17.10
C HIS A 83 4.76 -11.47 -18.00
N HIS A 84 3.92 -12.45 -17.62
CA HIS A 84 2.69 -12.78 -18.32
C HIS A 84 1.47 -12.53 -17.45
N ILE A 85 0.30 -12.40 -18.09
CA ILE A 85 -0.97 -12.31 -17.37
C ILE A 85 -1.16 -13.55 -16.50
N GLY A 86 -1.58 -13.35 -15.24
CA GLY A 86 -1.71 -14.39 -14.23
C GLY A 86 -0.48 -14.61 -13.37
N GLU A 87 0.67 -14.05 -13.73
CA GLU A 87 1.87 -14.09 -12.88
C GLU A 87 1.76 -13.12 -11.70
N HIS A 88 2.46 -13.46 -10.63
CA HIS A 88 2.59 -12.59 -9.46
C HIS A 88 3.76 -11.64 -9.64
N ILE A 89 3.55 -10.41 -9.22
CA ILE A 89 4.57 -9.37 -9.25
C ILE A 89 4.57 -8.63 -7.92
N VAL A 90 5.75 -8.27 -7.44
CA VAL A 90 5.88 -7.51 -6.21
C VAL A 90 5.57 -6.04 -6.49
N VAL A 91 4.66 -5.48 -5.69
CA VAL A 91 4.31 -4.07 -5.73
C VAL A 91 4.59 -3.45 -4.36
N ASN A 92 5.35 -2.38 -4.36
CA ASN A 92 5.58 -1.56 -3.19
C ASN A 92 4.68 -0.33 -3.29
N PHE A 93 3.89 -0.04 -2.28
CA PHE A 93 2.97 1.08 -2.32
C PHE A 93 2.83 1.75 -0.95
N ASP A 94 2.33 2.98 -0.96
CA ASP A 94 1.99 3.72 0.24
C ASP A 94 0.60 3.27 0.73
N ALA A 95 0.52 2.75 1.95
CA ALA A 95 -0.74 2.26 2.52
C ALA A 95 -1.80 3.37 2.64
N ASN A 96 -1.39 4.61 2.84
CA ASN A 96 -2.28 5.76 2.92
C ASN A 96 -2.69 6.31 1.56
N GLU A 97 -1.85 6.12 0.55
CA GLU A 97 -2.10 6.60 -0.80
C GLU A 97 -1.63 5.56 -1.82
N PRO A 98 -2.48 4.53 -2.12
CA PRO A 98 -2.09 3.42 -3.01
C PRO A 98 -1.75 3.84 -4.43
N LYS A 99 -2.12 5.03 -4.87
CA LYS A 99 -1.70 5.57 -6.16
C LYS A 99 -0.19 5.76 -6.26
N ARG A 100 0.47 5.96 -5.12
CA ARG A 100 1.93 5.99 -5.02
C ARG A 100 2.43 4.57 -4.86
N HIS A 101 2.86 3.98 -5.96
CA HIS A 101 3.33 2.60 -5.98
C HIS A 101 4.46 2.41 -6.99
N ARG A 102 5.19 1.33 -6.80
CA ARG A 102 6.25 0.90 -7.69
C ARG A 102 6.17 -0.60 -7.89
N MET A 103 6.14 -1.05 -9.13
CA MET A 103 6.20 -2.46 -9.49
C MET A 103 7.65 -2.89 -9.72
N GLU A 104 7.98 -4.06 -9.21
CA GLU A 104 9.27 -4.73 -9.52
C GLU A 104 9.13 -5.51 -10.83
N LEU A 105 9.36 -4.84 -11.92
CA LEU A 105 9.26 -5.42 -13.27
C LEU A 105 10.58 -6.01 -13.74
#